data_a9575a8869f0f8f333324e6d118bad6e
#
_entry.id   a9575a8869f0f8f333324e6d118bad6e
#
_cell.length_a   1.000
_cell.length_b   1.000
_cell.length_c   1.000
_cell.angle_alpha   90.00
_cell.angle_beta   90.00
_cell.angle_gamma   90.00
#
_symmetry.space_group_name_H-M   'P 1'
#
loop_
_entity.id
_entity.type
_entity.pdbx_description
1 polymer ?
#
loop_
_entity_poly.entity_id
_entity_poly.type
_entity_poly.pdbx_seq_one_letter_code
_entity_poly.pdbx_strand_id
1 'polypeptide(L)'
;MGLAPIPSRMLHDTAVFHVVTGMDRYQEKTYDDYTVKHVHLQSSSDVIKAPDDTEVQLKGLLFVDCKKSAPQLDLYALQQASLAEGDTMRADVYDASGTLVGNYAVLIVDGAPDVPATRTHHWELSLV
;
A
#
# COMPACT_ATOMS: atom_id res chain seq x y z
N MET A 1 -13.20 22.22 -3.79
CA MET A 1 -14.00 20.99 -3.70
C MET A 1 -13.06 19.79 -3.54
N GLY A 2 -13.33 18.92 -2.61
CA GLY A 2 -12.51 17.73 -2.41
C GLY A 2 -12.75 16.64 -3.45
N LEU A 3 -11.92 15.63 -3.45
CA LEU A 3 -12.11 14.45 -4.28
C LEU A 3 -13.35 13.68 -3.84
N ALA A 4 -14.04 13.05 -4.79
CA ALA A 4 -15.15 12.17 -4.46
C ALA A 4 -14.61 10.94 -3.69
N PRO A 5 -15.30 10.51 -2.62
CA PRO A 5 -14.86 9.31 -1.90
C PRO A 5 -14.97 8.07 -2.79
N ILE A 6 -14.08 7.11 -2.57
CA ILE A 6 -14.15 5.81 -3.24
C ILE A 6 -15.43 5.11 -2.77
N PRO A 7 -16.31 4.65 -3.70
CA PRO A 7 -17.54 3.96 -3.27
C PRO A 7 -17.25 2.73 -2.44
N SER A 8 -17.95 2.55 -1.33
CA SER A 8 -17.72 1.42 -0.43
C SER A 8 -17.85 0.06 -1.11
N ARG A 9 -18.69 -0.04 -2.14
CA ARG A 9 -18.86 -1.29 -2.91
C ARG A 9 -17.61 -1.72 -3.66
N MET A 10 -16.64 -0.79 -3.87
CA MET A 10 -15.36 -1.09 -4.50
C MET A 10 -14.29 -1.47 -3.49
N LEU A 11 -14.52 -1.21 -2.20
CA LEU A 11 -13.57 -1.43 -1.12
C LEU A 11 -13.86 -2.75 -0.41
N HIS A 12 -13.67 -3.87 -1.11
CA HIS A 12 -14.00 -5.19 -0.58
C HIS A 12 -12.79 -6.10 -0.36
N ASP A 13 -11.59 -5.62 -0.66
CA ASP A 13 -10.36 -6.39 -0.48
C ASP A 13 -9.75 -6.11 0.89
N THR A 14 -8.83 -6.98 1.30
CA THR A 14 -8.04 -6.81 2.52
C THR A 14 -6.57 -6.87 2.16
N ALA A 15 -5.78 -5.96 2.71
CA ALA A 15 -4.33 -5.96 2.54
C ALA A 15 -3.65 -6.21 3.88
N VAL A 16 -2.61 -7.04 3.87
CA VAL A 16 -1.72 -7.22 5.01
C VAL A 16 -0.37 -6.65 4.62
N PHE A 17 0.03 -5.57 5.29
CA PHE A 17 1.31 -4.92 5.05
C PHE A 17 2.37 -5.49 5.97
N HIS A 18 3.51 -5.87 5.40
CA HIS A 18 4.69 -6.36 6.12
C HIS A 18 5.77 -5.29 6.06
N VAL A 19 6.03 -4.67 7.20
CA VAL A 19 7.00 -3.58 7.33
C VAL A 19 8.27 -4.13 7.95
N VAL A 20 9.42 -3.93 7.29
CA VAL A 20 10.70 -4.42 7.78
C VAL A 20 11.09 -3.67 9.05
N THR A 21 11.38 -4.40 10.12
CA THR A 21 11.77 -3.83 11.42
C THR A 21 13.25 -4.02 11.75
N GLY A 22 13.96 -4.82 10.95
CA GLY A 22 15.37 -5.08 11.15
C GLY A 22 15.77 -6.46 10.66
N MET A 23 16.84 -6.98 11.21
CA MET A 23 17.32 -8.35 10.96
C MET A 23 17.52 -9.06 12.30
N ASP A 24 17.26 -10.37 12.30
CA ASP A 24 17.59 -11.19 13.44
C ASP A 24 19.07 -11.58 13.43
N ARG A 25 19.49 -12.38 14.43
CA ARG A 25 20.89 -12.83 14.57
C ARG A 25 21.35 -13.75 13.42
N TYR A 26 20.40 -14.28 12.63
CA TYR A 26 20.68 -15.14 11.47
C TYR A 26 20.66 -14.37 10.16
N GLN A 27 20.62 -13.03 10.20
CA GLN A 27 20.55 -12.15 9.04
C GLN A 27 19.23 -12.28 8.26
N GLU A 28 18.19 -12.82 8.88
CA GLU A 28 16.86 -12.87 8.30
C GLU A 28 16.07 -11.62 8.68
N LYS A 29 15.30 -11.08 7.73
CA LYS A 29 14.50 -9.87 7.97
C LYS A 29 13.35 -10.17 8.92
N THR A 30 13.12 -9.25 9.84
CA THR A 30 11.97 -9.29 10.74
C THR A 30 10.93 -8.26 10.27
N TYR A 31 9.65 -8.55 10.50
CA TYR A 31 8.55 -7.74 10.00
C TYR A 31 7.52 -7.50 11.10
N ASP A 32 6.90 -6.31 11.04
CA ASP A 32 5.63 -6.03 11.71
C ASP A 32 4.52 -6.11 10.67
N ASP A 33 3.41 -6.75 11.01
CA ASP A 33 2.28 -6.97 10.11
C ASP A 33 1.13 -6.03 10.48
N TYR A 34 0.55 -5.39 9.45
CA TYR A 34 -0.59 -4.49 9.60
C TYR A 34 -1.69 -4.92 8.64
N THR A 35 -2.84 -5.31 9.16
CA THR A 35 -4.00 -5.70 8.35
C THR A 35 -4.92 -4.51 8.17
N VAL A 36 -5.22 -4.17 6.92
CA VAL A 36 -6.14 -3.08 6.58
C VAL A 36 -7.28 -3.65 5.74
N LYS A 37 -8.51 -3.47 6.22
CA LYS A 37 -9.72 -3.91 5.52
C LYS A 37 -10.32 -2.78 4.70
N HIS A 38 -11.19 -3.14 3.77
CA HIS A 38 -11.91 -2.20 2.91
C HIS A 38 -10.95 -1.40 2.02
N VAL A 39 -10.12 -2.12 1.29
CA VAL A 39 -9.23 -1.58 0.27
C VAL A 39 -9.65 -2.10 -1.10
N HIS A 40 -9.06 -1.56 -2.16
CA HIS A 40 -9.34 -1.98 -3.53
C HIS A 40 -8.04 -2.22 -4.28
N LEU A 41 -7.89 -3.43 -4.81
CA LEU A 41 -6.79 -3.77 -5.71
C LEU A 41 -7.26 -3.68 -7.16
N GLN A 42 -6.57 -2.89 -7.96
CA GLN A 42 -6.80 -2.77 -9.38
C GLN A 42 -5.57 -3.31 -10.13
N SER A 43 -5.78 -4.22 -11.06
CA SER A 43 -4.70 -4.72 -11.90
C SER A 43 -4.15 -3.61 -12.77
N SER A 44 -2.84 -3.56 -12.94
CA SER A 44 -2.17 -2.58 -13.78
C SER A 44 -0.98 -3.22 -14.46
N SER A 45 -0.72 -2.80 -15.70
CA SER A 45 0.49 -3.17 -16.44
C SER A 45 1.26 -1.93 -16.90
N ASP A 46 0.96 -0.79 -16.30
CA ASP A 46 1.62 0.46 -16.64
C ASP A 46 3.10 0.40 -16.31
N VAL A 47 3.91 1.03 -17.18
CA VAL A 47 5.34 1.21 -16.93
C VAL A 47 5.55 2.59 -16.34
N ILE A 48 6.17 2.65 -15.16
CA ILE A 48 6.47 3.90 -14.47
C ILE A 48 7.97 3.97 -14.15
N LYS A 49 8.42 5.16 -13.76
CA LYS A 49 9.77 5.33 -13.24
C LYS A 49 9.77 5.09 -11.74
N ALA A 50 10.66 4.18 -11.31
CA ALA A 50 10.93 3.95 -9.89
C ALA A 50 11.70 5.15 -9.30
N PRO A 51 11.77 5.28 -7.96
CA PRO A 51 12.53 6.36 -7.31
C PRO A 51 14.02 6.41 -7.72
N ASP A 52 14.60 5.29 -8.16
CA ASP A 52 15.98 5.22 -8.67
C ASP A 52 16.11 5.51 -10.16
N ASP A 53 15.04 6.01 -10.80
CA ASP A 53 14.97 6.42 -12.20
C ASP A 53 14.94 5.24 -13.21
N THR A 54 14.83 3.99 -12.74
CA THR A 54 14.63 2.84 -13.62
C THR A 54 13.16 2.70 -14.03
N GLU A 55 12.92 2.11 -15.20
CA GLU A 55 11.55 1.78 -15.64
C GLU A 55 11.11 0.45 -15.05
N VAL A 56 9.92 0.44 -14.45
CA VAL A 56 9.35 -0.75 -13.81
C VAL A 56 7.91 -0.93 -14.26
N GLN A 57 7.54 -2.16 -14.63
CA GLN A 57 6.17 -2.51 -14.95
C GLN A 57 5.42 -2.86 -13.67
N LEU A 58 4.29 -2.18 -13.43
CA LEU A 58 3.44 -2.43 -12.28
C LEU A 58 2.65 -3.73 -12.46
N LYS A 59 2.34 -4.39 -11.34
CA LYS A 59 1.39 -5.50 -11.28
C LYS A 59 0.02 -5.04 -10.81
N GLY A 60 -0.05 -3.96 -10.06
CA GLY A 60 -1.31 -3.44 -9.58
C GLY A 60 -1.19 -2.10 -8.88
N LEU A 61 -2.36 -1.50 -8.63
CA LEU A 61 -2.54 -0.32 -7.81
C LEU A 61 -3.46 -0.68 -6.65
N LEU A 62 -3.07 -0.34 -5.44
CA LEU A 62 -3.88 -0.57 -4.25
C LEU A 62 -4.40 0.77 -3.75
N PHE A 63 -5.72 0.88 -3.61
CA PHE A 63 -6.38 2.07 -3.11
C PHE A 63 -6.83 1.84 -1.67
N VAL A 64 -6.39 2.72 -0.78
CA VAL A 64 -6.73 2.71 0.64
C VAL A 64 -7.41 4.04 0.97
N ASP A 65 -8.68 4.00 1.35
CA ASP A 65 -9.46 5.18 1.66
C ASP A 65 -9.20 5.64 3.09
N CYS A 66 -8.93 6.93 3.29
CA CYS A 66 -8.59 7.45 4.61
C CYS A 66 -9.78 7.53 5.58
N LYS A 67 -11.00 7.24 5.12
CA LYS A 67 -12.18 7.22 5.98
C LYS A 67 -12.79 5.84 6.12
N LYS A 68 -12.80 5.06 5.03
CA LYS A 68 -13.51 3.77 4.94
C LYS A 68 -12.62 2.57 5.20
N SER A 69 -11.36 2.64 4.82
CA SER A 69 -10.41 1.58 5.14
C SER A 69 -10.05 1.61 6.62
N ALA A 70 -9.89 0.46 7.22
CA ALA A 70 -9.64 0.35 8.66
C ALA A 70 -8.59 -0.73 8.94
N PRO A 71 -7.65 -0.50 9.88
CA PRO A 71 -7.44 0.76 10.63
C PRO A 71 -6.84 1.87 9.76
N GLN A 72 -6.90 3.11 10.25
CA GLN A 72 -6.27 4.26 9.59
C GLN A 72 -4.77 4.25 9.92
N LEU A 73 -3.94 4.13 8.87
CA LEU A 73 -2.49 4.07 9.02
C LEU A 73 -1.83 5.13 8.14
N ASP A 74 -0.70 5.66 8.59
CA ASP A 74 0.16 6.48 7.76
C ASP A 74 1.05 5.56 6.92
N LEU A 75 0.58 5.18 5.74
CA LEU A 75 1.26 4.22 4.88
C LEU A 75 2.59 4.76 4.36
N TYR A 76 2.70 6.07 4.17
CA TYR A 76 3.95 6.68 3.77
C TYR A 76 5.02 6.52 4.86
N ALA A 77 4.65 6.79 6.12
CA ALA A 77 5.56 6.62 7.24
C ALA A 77 6.00 5.16 7.41
N LEU A 78 5.09 4.20 7.20
CA LEU A 78 5.41 2.77 7.26
C LEU A 78 6.40 2.38 6.15
N GLN A 79 6.20 2.88 4.93
CA GLN A 79 7.13 2.62 3.83
C GLN A 79 8.51 3.21 4.11
N GLN A 80 8.57 4.44 4.63
CA GLN A 80 9.84 5.07 4.97
C GLN A 80 10.57 4.31 6.09
N ALA A 81 9.84 3.84 7.08
CA ALA A 81 10.41 3.02 8.16
C ALA A 81 10.99 1.71 7.63
N SER A 82 10.27 1.04 6.72
CA SER A 82 10.75 -0.19 6.08
C SER A 82 12.01 0.04 5.26
N LEU A 83 12.03 1.11 4.46
CA LEU A 83 13.18 1.47 3.63
C LEU A 83 14.41 1.81 4.49
N ALA A 84 14.21 2.46 5.64
CA ALA A 84 15.28 2.77 6.58
C ALA A 84 15.94 1.50 7.15
N GLU A 85 15.21 0.39 7.20
CA GLU A 85 15.71 -0.92 7.64
C GLU A 85 16.24 -1.78 6.48
N GLY A 86 16.28 -1.25 5.27
CA GLY A 86 16.98 -1.84 4.13
C GLY A 86 16.12 -2.48 3.05
N ASP A 87 14.80 -2.47 3.16
CA ASP A 87 13.93 -3.02 2.12
C ASP A 87 12.58 -2.33 2.10
N THR A 88 11.88 -2.49 0.98
CA THR A 88 10.53 -1.92 0.83
C THR A 88 9.49 -2.74 1.61
N MET A 89 8.41 -2.06 1.99
CA MET A 89 7.23 -2.70 2.55
C MET A 89 6.61 -3.65 1.52
N ARG A 90 6.08 -4.77 2.00
CA ARG A 90 5.37 -5.73 1.16
C ARG A 90 3.88 -5.73 1.50
N ALA A 91 3.07 -6.16 0.55
CA ALA A 91 1.63 -6.26 0.74
C ALA A 91 1.12 -7.60 0.21
N ASP A 92 0.40 -8.32 1.05
CA ASP A 92 -0.40 -9.48 0.64
C ASP A 92 -1.85 -9.03 0.53
N VAL A 93 -2.48 -9.29 -0.62
CA VAL A 93 -3.85 -8.84 -0.87
C VAL A 93 -4.77 -10.03 -0.95
N TYR A 94 -5.88 -9.95 -0.21
CA TYR A 94 -6.93 -10.97 -0.16
C TYR A 94 -8.23 -10.37 -0.70
N ASP A 95 -8.98 -11.17 -1.46
CA ASP A 95 -10.28 -10.73 -1.97
C ASP A 95 -11.39 -10.81 -0.90
N ALA A 96 -12.62 -10.48 -1.28
CA ALA A 96 -13.77 -10.48 -0.36
C ALA A 96 -14.06 -11.85 0.24
N SER A 97 -13.65 -12.94 -0.42
CA SER A 97 -13.85 -14.32 0.08
C SER A 97 -12.71 -14.77 1.00
N GLY A 98 -11.66 -13.96 1.16
CA GLY A 98 -10.49 -14.30 1.96
C GLY A 98 -9.43 -15.09 1.18
N THR A 99 -9.56 -15.19 -0.14
CA THR A 99 -8.59 -15.86 -0.99
C THR A 99 -7.42 -14.92 -1.31
N LEU A 100 -6.19 -15.40 -1.17
CA LEU A 100 -5.00 -14.64 -1.51
C LEU A 100 -4.97 -14.36 -3.01
N VAL A 101 -4.98 -13.07 -3.38
CA VAL A 101 -4.87 -12.63 -4.77
C VAL A 101 -3.40 -12.59 -5.20
N GLY A 102 -2.51 -12.11 -4.34
CA GLY A 102 -1.09 -12.06 -4.62
C GLY A 102 -0.25 -11.42 -3.52
N ASN A 103 1.04 -11.57 -3.68
CA ASN A 103 2.08 -10.96 -2.84
C ASN A 103 2.79 -9.92 -3.67
N TYR A 104 2.93 -8.72 -3.15
CA TYR A 104 3.50 -7.60 -3.90
C TYR A 104 4.53 -6.87 -3.05
N ALA A 105 5.51 -6.25 -3.73
CA ALA A 105 6.35 -5.23 -3.11
C ALA A 105 5.71 -3.88 -3.37
N VAL A 106 5.72 -3.01 -2.37
CA VAL A 106 5.20 -1.64 -2.50
C VAL A 106 6.33 -0.75 -3.03
N LEU A 107 6.16 -0.25 -4.25
CA LEU A 107 7.17 0.58 -4.90
C LEU A 107 7.03 2.04 -4.48
N ILE A 108 5.83 2.59 -4.59
CA ILE A 108 5.54 4.00 -4.31
C ILE A 108 4.27 4.07 -3.46
N VAL A 109 4.28 4.95 -2.47
CA VAL A 109 3.10 5.31 -1.67
C VAL A 109 2.78 6.77 -1.95
N ASP A 110 1.66 7.02 -2.63
CA ASP A 110 1.16 8.36 -2.93
C ASP A 110 -0.08 8.65 -2.12
N GLY A 111 -0.07 9.81 -1.44
CA GLY A 111 -1.24 10.32 -0.75
C GLY A 111 -1.96 11.37 -1.59
N ALA A 112 -3.19 11.08 -2.02
CA ALA A 112 -4.00 12.06 -2.72
C ALA A 112 -4.57 13.06 -1.73
N PRO A 113 -4.30 14.38 -1.87
CA PRO A 113 -4.74 15.37 -0.91
C PRO A 113 -6.25 15.58 -0.93
N ASP A 114 -6.81 15.84 0.25
CA ASP A 114 -8.19 16.32 0.40
C ASP A 114 -8.23 17.85 0.25
N VAL A 115 -9.41 18.42 0.23
CA VAL A 115 -9.59 19.88 0.22
C VAL A 115 -10.27 20.32 1.51
N PRO A 116 -9.64 21.21 2.29
CA PRO A 116 -8.31 21.79 2.09
C PRO A 116 -7.21 20.71 2.14
N ALA A 117 -6.10 20.96 1.44
CA ALA A 117 -5.00 19.99 1.30
C ALA A 117 -4.17 19.86 2.58
N THR A 118 -4.83 19.72 3.72
CA THR A 118 -4.19 19.58 5.04
C THR A 118 -4.12 18.14 5.51
N ARG A 119 -4.74 17.21 4.75
CA ARG A 119 -4.75 15.77 5.07
C ARG A 119 -4.89 14.96 3.80
N THR A 120 -4.59 13.68 3.89
CA THR A 120 -4.69 12.75 2.78
C THR A 120 -6.13 12.26 2.64
N HIS A 121 -6.66 12.27 1.41
CA HIS A 121 -7.99 11.76 1.08
C HIS A 121 -7.95 10.23 0.96
N HIS A 122 -7.00 9.71 0.21
CA HIS A 122 -6.76 8.27 0.05
C HIS A 122 -5.30 8.04 -0.31
N TRP A 123 -4.88 6.78 -0.20
CA TRP A 123 -3.55 6.35 -0.60
C TRP A 123 -3.64 5.55 -1.89
N GLU A 124 -2.71 5.78 -2.79
CA GLU A 124 -2.48 4.93 -3.96
C GLU A 124 -1.10 4.30 -3.83
N LEU A 125 -1.05 2.98 -3.80
CA LEU A 125 0.18 2.22 -3.70
C LEU A 125 0.47 1.54 -5.02
N SER A 126 1.64 1.81 -5.59
CA SER A 126 2.12 1.14 -6.80
C SER A 126 2.78 -0.17 -6.41
N LEU A 127 2.27 -1.29 -6.93
CA LEU A 127 2.70 -2.64 -6.56
C LEU A 127 3.46 -3.31 -7.71
N VAL A 128 4.53 -3.99 -7.34
CA VAL A 128 5.38 -4.76 -8.26
C VAL A 128 5.63 -6.19 -7.81
#